data_10ac71308ee44aa33de670716a03a7f0
#
_entry.id   10ac71308ee44aa33de670716a03a7f0
#
_cell.length_a   1.000
_cell.length_b   1.000
_cell.length_c   1.000
_cell.angle_alpha   90.00
_cell.angle_beta   90.00
_cell.angle_gamma   90.00
#
_symmetry.space_group_name_H-M   'P 1'
#
loop_
_entity.id
_entity.type
_entity.pdbx_description
1 polymer ?
#
loop_
_entity_poly.entity_id
_entity_poly.type
_entity_poly.pdbx_seq_one_letter_code
_entity_poly.pdbx_strand_id
1 'polypeptide(L)'
;FGYKRIFIFSLTVFTVGSFMCGNSTAIGELVFWRIFQGIGGGVLMPVGMAGVTTVFPVEQRGMALGFWAIASAASVSFGPLIGGYLVDNLNWNYIFFVNIPIGIFSIIYTMIVQREYKLGARQKFDIPGFITSAIFLPVFLYGLSEVTSSTNTKGWSSPLVLGCMWVAVVSFVLFLYTELTVKHPMINLKIFKDHNFSLANLIVFIFGIGMFGSTFLIPLYMQDSLGYSAYQTGLFFLPVGFLQAVASPLAGNASRWVNPKVVIVLGLFLLCASFYMNCSFSFLTDKWYIMVSLYL
;
A
#
# COMPACT_ATOMS: atom_id res chain seq x y z
N PHE A 1 -12.67 -18.53 -11.49
CA PHE A 1 -13.57 -17.47 -11.01
C PHE A 1 -13.49 -16.28 -11.96
N GLY A 2 -14.60 -15.50 -12.12
CA GLY A 2 -14.61 -14.30 -12.95
C GLY A 2 -14.21 -13.05 -12.16
N TYR A 3 -13.72 -12.02 -12.87
CA TYR A 3 -13.26 -10.77 -12.23
C TYR A 3 -14.35 -10.09 -11.39
N LYS A 4 -15.58 -9.99 -11.93
CA LYS A 4 -16.72 -9.37 -11.23
C LYS A 4 -17.01 -10.05 -9.89
N ARG A 5 -17.07 -11.38 -9.87
CA ARG A 5 -17.37 -12.15 -8.65
C ARG A 5 -16.29 -11.99 -7.59
N ILE A 6 -15.01 -12.07 -8.00
CA ILE A 6 -13.89 -11.89 -7.08
C ILE A 6 -13.91 -10.46 -6.53
N PHE A 7 -14.16 -9.46 -7.37
CA PHE A 7 -14.18 -8.06 -6.96
C PHE A 7 -15.31 -7.77 -5.97
N ILE A 8 -16.54 -8.25 -6.24
CA ILE A 8 -17.68 -8.12 -5.32
C ILE A 8 -17.42 -8.84 -4.00
N PHE A 9 -16.89 -10.07 -4.05
CA PHE A 9 -16.53 -10.80 -2.85
C PHE A 9 -15.51 -10.02 -2.00
N SER A 10 -14.46 -9.50 -2.63
CA SER A 10 -13.42 -8.73 -1.94
C SER A 10 -13.96 -7.44 -1.34
N LEU A 11 -14.82 -6.70 -2.07
CA LEU A 11 -15.51 -5.51 -1.56
C LEU A 11 -16.41 -5.87 -0.36
N THR A 12 -17.12 -6.98 -0.43
CA THR A 12 -18.00 -7.42 0.66
C THR A 12 -17.19 -7.76 1.90
N VAL A 13 -16.12 -8.55 1.75
CA VAL A 13 -15.22 -8.90 2.87
C VAL A 13 -14.59 -7.63 3.48
N PHE A 14 -14.13 -6.69 2.64
CA PHE A 14 -13.57 -5.43 3.09
C PHE A 14 -14.60 -4.57 3.85
N THR A 15 -15.81 -4.44 3.32
CA THR A 15 -16.87 -3.61 3.91
C THR A 15 -17.37 -4.19 5.23
N VAL A 16 -17.59 -5.50 5.30
CA VAL A 16 -17.96 -6.21 6.54
C VAL A 16 -16.82 -6.10 7.56
N GLY A 17 -15.57 -6.35 7.14
CA GLY A 17 -14.41 -6.17 8.01
C GLY A 17 -14.30 -4.75 8.55
N SER A 18 -14.56 -3.74 7.72
CA SER A 18 -14.58 -2.34 8.13
C SER A 18 -15.68 -2.06 9.17
N PHE A 19 -16.90 -2.55 8.94
CA PHE A 19 -18.00 -2.43 9.91
C PHE A 19 -17.64 -3.04 11.25
N MET A 20 -17.07 -4.23 11.26
CA MET A 20 -16.68 -4.94 12.48
C MET A 20 -15.50 -4.26 13.19
N CYS A 21 -14.51 -3.72 12.45
CA CYS A 21 -13.45 -2.91 13.02
C CYS A 21 -13.99 -1.67 13.74
N GLY A 22 -14.97 -0.99 13.16
CA GLY A 22 -15.60 0.18 13.76
C GLY A 22 -16.39 -0.14 15.03
N ASN A 23 -16.88 -1.36 15.20
CA ASN A 23 -17.62 -1.82 16.38
C ASN A 23 -16.75 -2.55 17.40
N SER A 24 -15.45 -2.75 17.15
CA SER A 24 -14.58 -3.47 18.08
C SER A 24 -14.37 -2.69 19.38
N THR A 25 -14.44 -3.39 20.49
CA THR A 25 -14.28 -2.85 21.85
C THR A 25 -12.95 -3.21 22.48
N ALA A 26 -12.29 -4.25 21.95
CA ALA A 26 -11.00 -4.72 22.42
C ALA A 26 -9.97 -4.71 21.29
N ILE A 27 -8.69 -4.49 21.63
CA ILE A 27 -7.61 -4.45 20.65
C ILE A 27 -7.43 -5.77 19.89
N GLY A 28 -7.63 -6.90 20.57
CA GLY A 28 -7.55 -8.23 19.93
C GLY A 28 -8.65 -8.46 18.92
N GLU A 29 -9.86 -7.96 19.20
CA GLU A 29 -11.00 -7.99 18.28
C GLU A 29 -10.72 -7.11 17.06
N LEU A 30 -10.21 -5.90 17.27
CA LEU A 30 -9.80 -5.00 16.20
C LEU A 30 -8.75 -5.64 15.29
N VAL A 31 -7.71 -6.25 15.85
CA VAL A 31 -6.66 -6.94 15.07
C VAL A 31 -7.26 -8.08 14.24
N PHE A 32 -8.13 -8.89 14.81
CA PHE A 32 -8.81 -9.96 14.08
C PHE A 32 -9.60 -9.44 12.88
N TRP A 33 -10.43 -8.41 13.09
CA TRP A 33 -11.23 -7.84 12.01
C TRP A 33 -10.40 -7.07 10.99
N ARG A 34 -9.26 -6.52 11.38
CA ARG A 34 -8.28 -5.93 10.46
C ARG A 34 -7.64 -6.97 9.55
N ILE A 35 -7.34 -8.17 10.05
CA ILE A 35 -6.87 -9.28 9.21
C ILE A 35 -7.93 -9.63 8.18
N PHE A 36 -9.19 -9.76 8.63
CA PHE A 36 -10.32 -10.06 7.75
C PHE A 36 -10.52 -8.97 6.68
N GLN A 37 -10.50 -7.71 7.08
CA GLN A 37 -10.57 -6.55 6.18
C GLN A 37 -9.41 -6.55 5.18
N GLY A 38 -8.20 -6.89 5.63
CA GLY A 38 -6.99 -6.96 4.81
C GLY A 38 -7.09 -8.03 3.71
N ILE A 39 -7.72 -9.18 3.99
CA ILE A 39 -7.98 -10.21 2.97
C ILE A 39 -8.83 -9.64 1.82
N GLY A 40 -9.88 -8.87 2.14
CA GLY A 40 -10.69 -8.20 1.13
C GLY A 40 -9.89 -7.13 0.38
N GLY A 41 -9.27 -6.21 1.12
CA GLY A 41 -8.53 -5.06 0.57
C GLY A 41 -7.35 -5.45 -0.32
N GLY A 42 -6.60 -6.48 0.07
CA GLY A 42 -5.43 -6.95 -0.67
C GLY A 42 -5.75 -7.48 -2.08
N VAL A 43 -6.95 -7.97 -2.29
CA VAL A 43 -7.39 -8.48 -3.60
C VAL A 43 -7.95 -7.37 -4.51
N LEU A 44 -8.48 -6.27 -3.94
CA LEU A 44 -9.14 -5.20 -4.70
C LEU A 44 -8.22 -4.54 -5.72
N MET A 45 -7.00 -4.19 -5.32
CA MET A 45 -6.05 -3.50 -6.20
C MET A 45 -5.62 -4.34 -7.41
N PRO A 46 -5.10 -5.57 -7.23
CA PRO A 46 -4.70 -6.40 -8.35
C PRO A 46 -5.86 -6.74 -9.29
N VAL A 47 -7.03 -7.07 -8.74
CA VAL A 47 -8.21 -7.42 -9.55
C VAL A 47 -8.76 -6.20 -10.29
N GLY A 48 -8.77 -5.03 -9.67
CA GLY A 48 -9.15 -3.78 -10.32
C GLY A 48 -8.22 -3.44 -11.48
N MET A 49 -6.91 -3.50 -11.27
CA MET A 49 -5.92 -3.23 -12.32
C MET A 49 -5.98 -4.25 -13.46
N ALA A 50 -6.14 -5.53 -13.15
CA ALA A 50 -6.35 -6.59 -14.13
C ALA A 50 -7.66 -6.39 -14.92
N GLY A 51 -8.73 -5.94 -14.24
CA GLY A 51 -9.99 -5.58 -14.89
C GLY A 51 -9.82 -4.46 -15.93
N VAL A 52 -9.12 -3.39 -15.56
CA VAL A 52 -8.80 -2.27 -16.49
C VAL A 52 -8.06 -2.78 -17.73
N THR A 53 -7.00 -3.58 -17.54
CA THR A 53 -6.20 -4.09 -18.66
C THR A 53 -6.92 -5.12 -19.52
N THR A 54 -7.99 -5.74 -19.02
CA THR A 54 -8.81 -6.71 -19.75
C THR A 54 -9.93 -6.04 -20.56
N VAL A 55 -10.55 -5.00 -19.99
CA VAL A 55 -11.71 -4.32 -20.58
C VAL A 55 -11.28 -3.33 -21.67
N PHE A 56 -10.18 -2.60 -21.45
CA PHE A 56 -9.72 -1.58 -22.39
C PHE A 56 -8.77 -2.16 -23.46
N PRO A 57 -8.95 -1.79 -24.74
CA PRO A 57 -8.00 -2.12 -25.80
C PRO A 57 -6.62 -1.49 -25.51
N VAL A 58 -5.57 -2.07 -26.11
CA VAL A 58 -4.17 -1.70 -25.81
C VAL A 58 -3.93 -0.18 -25.97
N GLU A 59 -4.56 0.43 -26.96
CA GLU A 59 -4.44 1.86 -27.28
C GLU A 59 -5.01 2.77 -26.20
N GLN A 60 -6.01 2.30 -25.44
CA GLN A 60 -6.72 3.07 -24.42
C GLN A 60 -6.26 2.73 -22.99
N ARG A 61 -5.45 1.68 -22.82
CA ARG A 61 -4.96 1.24 -21.49
C ARG A 61 -4.19 2.34 -20.76
N GLY A 62 -3.37 3.10 -21.48
CA GLY A 62 -2.61 4.22 -20.90
C GLY A 62 -3.51 5.27 -20.26
N MET A 63 -4.61 5.63 -20.96
CA MET A 63 -5.59 6.59 -20.43
C MET A 63 -6.34 6.02 -19.21
N ALA A 64 -6.79 4.77 -19.27
CA ALA A 64 -7.51 4.13 -18.19
C ALA A 64 -6.63 3.97 -16.92
N LEU A 65 -5.36 3.59 -17.09
CA LEU A 65 -4.38 3.55 -16.01
C LEU A 65 -4.04 4.95 -15.47
N GLY A 66 -4.08 5.98 -16.33
CA GLY A 66 -3.96 7.38 -15.90
C GLY A 66 -5.09 7.80 -14.95
N PHE A 67 -6.34 7.47 -15.25
CA PHE A 67 -7.47 7.71 -14.33
C PHE A 67 -7.33 6.92 -13.02
N TRP A 68 -6.84 5.69 -13.09
CA TRP A 68 -6.54 4.89 -11.91
C TRP A 68 -5.47 5.57 -11.02
N ALA A 69 -4.41 6.10 -11.63
CA ALA A 69 -3.35 6.81 -10.93
C ALA A 69 -3.87 8.09 -10.24
N ILE A 70 -4.75 8.86 -10.92
CA ILE A 70 -5.39 10.05 -10.34
C ILE A 70 -6.26 9.66 -9.12
N ALA A 71 -7.06 8.60 -9.23
CA ALA A 71 -7.87 8.11 -8.10
C ALA A 71 -7.00 7.67 -6.91
N SER A 72 -5.87 6.99 -7.19
CA SER A 72 -4.90 6.58 -6.17
C SER A 72 -4.23 7.78 -5.50
N ALA A 73 -3.82 8.79 -6.28
CA ALA A 73 -3.26 10.03 -5.77
C ALA A 73 -4.25 10.81 -4.89
N ALA A 74 -5.51 10.89 -5.32
CA ALA A 74 -6.58 11.49 -4.53
C ALA A 74 -6.75 10.79 -3.16
N SER A 75 -6.68 9.47 -3.13
CA SER A 75 -6.77 8.69 -1.89
C SER A 75 -5.65 9.02 -0.90
N VAL A 76 -4.42 9.21 -1.39
CA VAL A 76 -3.27 9.60 -0.57
C VAL A 76 -3.45 10.98 0.06
N SER A 77 -4.07 11.93 -0.66
CA SER A 77 -4.36 13.26 -0.15
C SER A 77 -5.52 13.30 0.82
N PHE A 78 -6.67 12.77 0.40
CA PHE A 78 -7.91 12.87 1.17
C PHE A 78 -7.94 11.90 2.35
N GLY A 79 -7.19 10.78 2.29
CA GLY A 79 -7.13 9.80 3.36
C GLY A 79 -6.72 10.40 4.72
N PRO A 80 -5.53 11.00 4.84
CA PRO A 80 -5.09 11.64 6.08
C PRO A 80 -5.97 12.80 6.52
N LEU A 81 -6.50 13.61 5.57
CA LEU A 81 -7.37 14.73 5.87
C LEU A 81 -8.70 14.28 6.48
N ILE A 82 -9.38 13.35 5.81
CA ILE A 82 -10.66 12.80 6.29
C ILE A 82 -10.44 12.03 7.59
N GLY A 83 -9.40 11.19 7.63
CA GLY A 83 -9.05 10.43 8.82
C GLY A 83 -8.75 11.32 10.02
N GLY A 84 -7.93 12.36 9.82
CA GLY A 84 -7.60 13.33 10.86
C GLY A 84 -8.85 14.09 11.36
N TYR A 85 -9.71 14.55 10.44
CA TYR A 85 -10.95 15.20 10.82
C TYR A 85 -11.87 14.29 11.67
N LEU A 86 -12.00 13.03 11.27
CA LEU A 86 -12.85 12.06 11.97
C LEU A 86 -12.30 11.75 13.38
N VAL A 87 -10.98 11.64 13.52
CA VAL A 87 -10.33 11.38 14.82
C VAL A 87 -10.47 12.57 15.75
N ASP A 88 -10.18 13.78 15.27
CA ASP A 88 -10.15 14.98 16.10
C ASP A 88 -11.57 15.45 16.51
N ASN A 89 -12.58 15.26 15.67
CA ASN A 89 -13.92 15.82 15.88
C ASN A 89 -14.99 14.78 16.26
N LEU A 90 -14.72 13.47 15.99
CA LEU A 90 -15.65 12.39 16.30
C LEU A 90 -14.90 11.34 17.15
N ASN A 91 -14.84 10.12 16.67
CA ASN A 91 -14.12 9.03 17.30
C ASN A 91 -13.31 8.26 16.24
N TRP A 92 -12.24 7.59 16.65
CA TRP A 92 -11.42 6.76 15.76
C TRP A 92 -12.21 5.69 14.99
N ASN A 93 -13.32 5.20 15.54
CA ASN A 93 -14.21 4.22 14.91
C ASN A 93 -14.77 4.71 13.56
N TYR A 94 -15.01 6.02 13.41
CA TYR A 94 -15.56 6.60 12.19
C TYR A 94 -14.63 6.46 10.99
N ILE A 95 -13.32 6.27 11.20
CA ILE A 95 -12.36 5.94 10.12
C ILE A 95 -12.79 4.66 9.39
N PHE A 96 -13.40 3.74 10.12
CA PHE A 96 -13.90 2.49 9.55
C PHE A 96 -15.30 2.65 8.96
N PHE A 97 -16.16 3.38 9.65
CA PHE A 97 -17.54 3.56 9.21
C PHE A 97 -17.66 4.34 7.90
N VAL A 98 -16.76 5.25 7.60
CA VAL A 98 -16.73 5.97 6.30
C VAL A 98 -16.58 5.05 5.10
N ASN A 99 -15.97 3.88 5.26
CA ASN A 99 -15.82 2.89 4.19
C ASN A 99 -17.13 2.15 3.87
N ILE A 100 -18.10 2.13 4.79
CA ILE A 100 -19.33 1.33 4.62
C ILE A 100 -20.20 1.87 3.49
N PRO A 101 -20.60 3.16 3.48
CA PRO A 101 -21.41 3.70 2.39
C PRO A 101 -20.69 3.60 1.04
N ILE A 102 -19.37 3.83 1.02
CA ILE A 102 -18.55 3.71 -0.19
C ILE A 102 -18.52 2.26 -0.67
N GLY A 103 -18.32 1.31 0.25
CA GLY A 103 -18.29 -0.12 -0.05
C GLY A 103 -19.63 -0.63 -0.59
N ILE A 104 -20.74 -0.28 0.06
CA ILE A 104 -22.08 -0.65 -0.39
C ILE A 104 -22.38 -0.08 -1.78
N PHE A 105 -22.10 1.21 -1.98
CA PHE A 105 -22.25 1.84 -3.29
C PHE A 105 -21.42 1.14 -4.36
N SER A 106 -20.15 0.84 -4.07
CA SER A 106 -19.24 0.17 -5.00
C SER A 106 -19.70 -1.26 -5.33
N ILE A 107 -20.25 -2.00 -4.36
CA ILE A 107 -20.82 -3.33 -4.57
C ILE A 107 -22.02 -3.24 -5.52
N ILE A 108 -22.98 -2.36 -5.23
CA ILE A 108 -24.19 -2.19 -6.05
C ILE A 108 -23.81 -1.74 -7.47
N TYR A 109 -22.94 -0.75 -7.58
CA TYR A 109 -22.45 -0.25 -8.87
C TYR A 109 -21.78 -1.35 -9.70
N THR A 110 -20.90 -2.13 -9.07
CA THR A 110 -20.22 -3.27 -9.71
C THR A 110 -21.22 -4.34 -10.15
N MET A 111 -22.26 -4.62 -9.36
CA MET A 111 -23.29 -5.58 -9.71
C MET A 111 -24.07 -5.16 -10.97
N ILE A 112 -24.35 -3.87 -11.12
CA ILE A 112 -25.15 -3.34 -12.22
C ILE A 112 -24.29 -3.15 -13.49
N VAL A 113 -23.12 -2.50 -13.36
CA VAL A 113 -22.37 -2.01 -14.51
C VAL A 113 -21.33 -2.99 -15.03
N GLN A 114 -20.67 -3.73 -14.13
CA GLN A 114 -19.55 -4.58 -14.53
C GLN A 114 -20.03 -5.87 -15.18
N ARG A 115 -19.54 -6.15 -16.39
CA ARG A 115 -19.74 -7.45 -17.05
C ARG A 115 -18.78 -8.48 -16.49
N GLU A 116 -19.20 -9.76 -16.51
CA GLU A 116 -18.35 -10.86 -16.07
C GLU A 116 -17.34 -11.21 -17.18
N TYR A 117 -16.07 -11.03 -16.87
CA TYR A 117 -14.98 -11.49 -17.73
C TYR A 117 -14.34 -12.71 -17.08
N LYS A 118 -14.37 -13.84 -17.77
CA LYS A 118 -13.69 -15.06 -17.29
C LYS A 118 -12.23 -14.98 -17.71
N LEU A 119 -11.34 -15.18 -16.78
CA LEU A 119 -9.94 -15.49 -17.07
C LEU A 119 -9.88 -16.76 -17.91
N GLY A 120 -8.94 -16.83 -18.86
CA GLY A 120 -8.67 -18.01 -19.68
C GLY A 120 -8.44 -19.29 -18.87
N ALA A 121 -7.78 -20.29 -19.41
CA ALA A 121 -7.59 -21.59 -18.82
C ALA A 121 -7.19 -21.53 -17.32
N ARG A 122 -7.86 -22.32 -16.48
CA ARG A 122 -7.54 -22.46 -15.05
C ARG A 122 -6.08 -22.86 -14.90
N GLN A 123 -5.24 -21.96 -14.44
CA GLN A 123 -3.92 -22.32 -13.95
C GLN A 123 -4.06 -22.97 -12.58
N LYS A 124 -3.23 -23.98 -12.31
CA LYS A 124 -3.17 -24.58 -10.97
C LYS A 124 -2.60 -23.54 -10.02
N PHE A 125 -3.30 -23.32 -8.91
CA PHE A 125 -2.86 -22.40 -7.87
C PHE A 125 -1.71 -23.03 -7.05
N ASP A 126 -0.67 -22.29 -6.84
CA ASP A 126 0.48 -22.70 -6.01
C ASP A 126 0.14 -22.55 -4.52
N ILE A 127 -0.47 -23.59 -3.96
CA ILE A 127 -0.85 -23.61 -2.54
C ILE A 127 0.38 -23.55 -1.61
N PRO A 128 1.47 -24.33 -1.84
CA PRO A 128 2.68 -24.26 -1.01
C PRO A 128 3.31 -22.86 -1.00
N GLY A 129 3.51 -22.23 -2.18
CA GLY A 129 4.04 -20.87 -2.29
C GLY A 129 3.16 -19.85 -1.58
N PHE A 130 1.84 -19.98 -1.71
CA PHE A 130 0.89 -19.13 -1.01
C PHE A 130 0.98 -19.26 0.52
N ILE A 131 0.98 -20.48 1.06
CA ILE A 131 1.06 -20.70 2.51
C ILE A 131 2.37 -20.17 3.08
N THR A 132 3.49 -20.46 2.42
CA THR A 132 4.80 -20.00 2.90
C THR A 132 4.95 -18.49 2.89
N SER A 133 4.45 -17.81 1.86
CA SER A 133 4.42 -16.34 1.80
C SER A 133 3.44 -15.73 2.81
N ALA A 134 2.28 -16.36 3.02
CA ALA A 134 1.26 -15.93 3.98
C ALA A 134 1.71 -16.08 5.44
N ILE A 135 2.68 -16.95 5.72
CA ILE A 135 3.32 -17.06 7.04
C ILE A 135 4.50 -16.08 7.14
N PHE A 136 5.36 -16.05 6.13
CA PHE A 136 6.59 -15.24 6.12
C PHE A 136 6.30 -13.77 6.41
N LEU A 137 5.48 -13.12 5.57
CA LEU A 137 5.29 -11.66 5.65
C LEU A 137 4.68 -11.19 6.99
N PRO A 138 3.57 -11.76 7.48
CA PRO A 138 3.00 -11.32 8.75
C PRO A 138 3.91 -11.60 9.95
N VAL A 139 4.55 -12.77 9.99
CA VAL A 139 5.42 -13.14 11.11
C VAL A 139 6.68 -12.28 11.14
N PHE A 140 7.25 -11.97 9.97
CA PHE A 140 8.39 -11.06 9.86
C PHE A 140 8.04 -9.66 10.34
N LEU A 141 6.92 -9.10 9.85
CA LEU A 141 6.47 -7.76 10.24
C LEU A 141 6.08 -7.67 11.72
N TYR A 142 5.43 -8.70 12.24
CA TYR A 142 5.09 -8.78 13.66
C TYR A 142 6.35 -8.83 14.52
N GLY A 143 7.33 -9.65 14.16
CA GLY A 143 8.61 -9.72 14.86
C GLY A 143 9.35 -8.38 14.84
N LEU A 144 9.36 -7.66 13.70
CA LEU A 144 9.95 -6.31 13.63
C LEU A 144 9.22 -5.29 14.51
N SER A 145 7.89 -5.30 14.49
CA SER A 145 7.07 -4.41 15.32
C SER A 145 7.30 -4.66 16.81
N GLU A 146 7.46 -5.91 17.21
CA GLU A 146 7.67 -6.27 18.60
C GLU A 146 9.03 -5.83 19.16
N VAL A 147 10.04 -5.60 18.30
CA VAL A 147 11.35 -5.07 18.72
C VAL A 147 11.22 -3.73 19.46
N THR A 148 10.34 -2.86 18.97
CA THR A 148 10.13 -1.50 19.51
C THR A 148 8.92 -1.40 20.43
N SER A 149 8.25 -2.53 20.73
CA SER A 149 7.10 -2.57 21.63
C SER A 149 7.47 -2.15 23.06
N SER A 150 6.64 -1.33 23.68
CA SER A 150 6.84 -0.89 25.07
C SER A 150 6.83 -2.04 26.08
N THR A 151 6.24 -3.17 25.72
CA THR A 151 6.20 -4.39 26.52
C THR A 151 7.47 -5.23 26.40
N ASN A 152 8.28 -4.98 25.39
CA ASN A 152 9.50 -5.74 25.10
C ASN A 152 10.75 -5.05 25.66
N THR A 153 11.12 -5.36 26.88
CA THR A 153 12.32 -4.82 27.54
C THR A 153 13.64 -5.34 26.95
N LYS A 154 13.62 -6.46 26.20
CA LYS A 154 14.82 -7.13 25.65
C LYS A 154 15.10 -6.77 24.19
N GLY A 155 14.23 -5.99 23.53
CA GLY A 155 14.39 -5.60 22.13
C GLY A 155 14.64 -6.80 21.21
N TRP A 156 15.73 -6.76 20.44
CA TRP A 156 16.13 -7.83 19.52
C TRP A 156 16.43 -9.17 20.19
N SER A 157 16.83 -9.18 21.48
CA SER A 157 17.15 -10.40 22.21
C SER A 157 15.93 -11.07 22.86
N SER A 158 14.74 -10.57 22.61
CA SER A 158 13.50 -11.19 23.11
C SER A 158 13.30 -12.57 22.46
N PRO A 159 12.98 -13.62 23.25
CA PRO A 159 12.68 -14.95 22.71
C PRO A 159 11.56 -14.95 21.67
N LEU A 160 10.57 -14.07 21.84
CA LEU A 160 9.45 -13.91 20.89
C LEU A 160 9.95 -13.34 19.56
N VAL A 161 10.75 -12.27 19.59
CA VAL A 161 11.34 -11.67 18.40
C VAL A 161 12.23 -12.68 17.66
N LEU A 162 13.11 -13.36 18.37
CA LEU A 162 13.97 -14.40 17.80
C LEU A 162 13.15 -15.53 17.21
N GLY A 163 12.08 -16.00 17.88
CA GLY A 163 11.18 -17.03 17.36
C GLY A 163 10.48 -16.58 16.08
N CYS A 164 9.94 -15.35 16.04
CA CYS A 164 9.35 -14.78 14.84
C CYS A 164 10.36 -14.66 13.70
N MET A 165 11.58 -14.20 13.95
CA MET A 165 12.63 -14.10 12.92
C MET A 165 13.02 -15.49 12.38
N TRP A 166 13.15 -16.49 13.24
CA TRP A 166 13.40 -17.86 12.82
C TRP A 166 12.29 -18.42 11.94
N VAL A 167 11.02 -18.30 12.35
CA VAL A 167 9.87 -18.73 11.56
C VAL A 167 9.82 -17.99 10.23
N ALA A 168 10.07 -16.70 10.23
CA ALA A 168 10.12 -15.88 9.02
C ALA A 168 11.22 -16.36 8.06
N VAL A 169 12.45 -16.56 8.54
CA VAL A 169 13.57 -17.04 7.71
C VAL A 169 13.27 -18.42 7.14
N VAL A 170 12.79 -19.36 7.94
CA VAL A 170 12.43 -20.71 7.48
C VAL A 170 11.33 -20.66 6.43
N SER A 171 10.27 -19.89 6.68
CA SER A 171 9.15 -19.74 5.74
C SER A 171 9.60 -19.05 4.44
N PHE A 172 10.50 -18.09 4.49
CA PHE A 172 11.07 -17.44 3.32
C PHE A 172 11.92 -18.39 2.48
N VAL A 173 12.78 -19.20 3.13
CA VAL A 173 13.58 -20.21 2.43
C VAL A 173 12.69 -21.26 1.77
N LEU A 174 11.64 -21.72 2.48
CA LEU A 174 10.66 -22.64 1.92
C LEU A 174 9.89 -22.00 0.76
N PHE A 175 9.53 -20.73 0.86
CA PHE A 175 8.92 -19.97 -0.25
C PHE A 175 9.83 -19.96 -1.48
N LEU A 176 11.09 -19.58 -1.33
CA LEU A 176 12.05 -19.59 -2.44
C LEU A 176 12.22 -20.98 -3.05
N TYR A 177 12.28 -22.00 -2.21
CA TYR A 177 12.39 -23.38 -2.66
C TYR A 177 11.15 -23.82 -3.47
N THR A 178 9.94 -23.52 -2.99
CA THR A 178 8.69 -23.82 -3.69
C THR A 178 8.60 -23.10 -5.03
N GLU A 179 8.89 -21.79 -5.07
CA GLU A 179 8.85 -20.99 -6.31
C GLU A 179 9.85 -21.45 -7.37
N LEU A 180 10.98 -22.06 -6.95
CA LEU A 180 11.99 -22.59 -7.87
C LEU A 180 11.67 -23.99 -8.37
N THR A 181 10.86 -24.78 -7.64
CA THR A 181 10.63 -26.21 -7.91
C THR A 181 9.25 -26.52 -8.49
N VAL A 182 8.23 -25.73 -8.16
CA VAL A 182 6.85 -25.94 -8.60
C VAL A 182 6.68 -25.63 -10.10
N LYS A 183 5.88 -26.42 -10.81
CA LYS A 183 5.64 -26.26 -12.27
C LYS A 183 4.91 -24.95 -12.61
N HIS A 184 4.08 -24.44 -11.72
CA HIS A 184 3.29 -23.22 -11.90
C HIS A 184 3.48 -22.31 -10.68
N PRO A 185 4.66 -21.67 -10.55
CA PRO A 185 4.96 -20.80 -9.42
C PRO A 185 4.09 -19.55 -9.45
N MET A 186 3.80 -18.98 -8.26
CA MET A 186 3.11 -17.69 -8.16
C MET A 186 3.97 -16.56 -8.72
N ILE A 187 5.28 -16.62 -8.44
CA ILE A 187 6.26 -15.65 -8.90
C ILE A 187 7.35 -16.37 -9.70
N ASN A 188 7.46 -16.06 -10.98
CA ASN A 188 8.54 -16.63 -11.77
C ASN A 188 9.88 -15.96 -11.44
N LEU A 189 10.59 -16.49 -10.45
CA LEU A 189 11.88 -15.96 -10.02
C LEU A 189 12.97 -15.95 -11.13
N LYS A 190 12.77 -16.70 -12.22
CA LYS A 190 13.72 -16.72 -13.34
C LYS A 190 13.77 -15.37 -14.08
N ILE A 191 12.74 -14.53 -13.96
CA ILE A 191 12.70 -13.19 -14.54
C ILE A 191 13.79 -12.29 -13.92
N PHE A 192 14.17 -12.51 -12.65
CA PHE A 192 15.26 -11.79 -11.99
C PHE A 192 16.66 -12.08 -12.58
N LYS A 193 16.79 -13.05 -13.49
CA LYS A 193 18.04 -13.23 -14.27
C LYS A 193 18.26 -12.11 -15.28
N ASP A 194 17.18 -11.44 -15.72
CA ASP A 194 17.30 -10.23 -16.53
C ASP A 194 17.79 -9.07 -15.65
N HIS A 195 18.93 -8.50 -16.06
CA HIS A 195 19.60 -7.43 -15.31
C HIS A 195 18.73 -6.15 -15.24
N ASN A 196 18.06 -5.79 -16.33
CA ASN A 196 17.21 -4.59 -16.36
C ASN A 196 15.99 -4.76 -15.46
N PHE A 197 15.40 -5.95 -15.47
CA PHE A 197 14.27 -6.27 -14.59
C PHE A 197 14.67 -6.20 -13.11
N SER A 198 15.81 -6.78 -12.76
CA SER A 198 16.33 -6.79 -11.38
C SER A 198 16.67 -5.38 -10.89
N LEU A 199 17.33 -4.56 -11.72
CA LEU A 199 17.62 -3.17 -11.40
C LEU A 199 16.34 -2.35 -11.24
N ALA A 200 15.36 -2.51 -12.13
CA ALA A 200 14.09 -1.82 -12.01
C ALA A 200 13.36 -2.17 -10.70
N ASN A 201 13.34 -3.45 -10.32
CA ASN A 201 12.76 -3.88 -9.05
C ASN A 201 13.52 -3.32 -7.83
N LEU A 202 14.84 -3.26 -7.88
CA LEU A 202 15.65 -2.65 -6.81
C LEU A 202 15.31 -1.16 -6.65
N ILE A 203 15.19 -0.42 -7.75
CA ILE A 203 14.79 1.00 -7.73
C ILE A 203 13.39 1.15 -7.10
N VAL A 204 12.42 0.33 -7.53
CA VAL A 204 11.05 0.36 -6.98
C VAL A 204 11.05 -0.01 -5.49
N PHE A 205 11.88 -0.95 -5.06
CA PHE A 205 12.02 -1.33 -3.66
C PHE A 205 12.55 -0.18 -2.80
N ILE A 206 13.64 0.48 -3.23
CA ILE A 206 14.22 1.65 -2.53
C ILE A 206 13.19 2.79 -2.50
N PHE A 207 12.53 3.07 -3.63
CA PHE A 207 11.46 4.06 -3.70
C PHE A 207 10.33 3.75 -2.72
N GLY A 208 9.90 2.47 -2.65
CA GLY A 208 8.85 2.02 -1.74
C GLY A 208 9.20 2.24 -0.27
N ILE A 209 10.44 1.92 0.14
CA ILE A 209 10.92 2.17 1.51
C ILE A 209 10.83 3.67 1.82
N GLY A 210 11.31 4.51 0.91
CA GLY A 210 11.26 5.95 1.09
C GLY A 210 9.85 6.50 1.18
N MET A 211 9.01 6.18 0.22
CA MET A 211 7.63 6.66 0.13
C MET A 211 6.79 6.25 1.35
N PHE A 212 6.77 4.96 1.69
CA PHE A 212 5.98 4.47 2.82
C PHE A 212 6.58 4.89 4.16
N GLY A 213 7.92 4.93 4.26
CA GLY A 213 8.60 5.46 5.44
C GLY A 213 8.23 6.91 5.72
N SER A 214 8.29 7.78 4.72
CA SER A 214 7.91 9.20 4.87
C SER A 214 6.42 9.36 5.18
N THR A 215 5.55 8.60 4.52
CA THR A 215 4.10 8.66 4.75
C THR A 215 3.73 8.28 6.19
N PHE A 216 4.54 7.47 6.86
CA PHE A 216 4.35 7.09 8.25
C PHE A 216 5.08 8.03 9.23
N LEU A 217 6.37 8.30 8.97
CA LEU A 217 7.22 9.02 9.93
C LEU A 217 6.90 10.51 10.01
N ILE A 218 6.54 11.15 8.90
CA ILE A 218 6.27 12.59 8.89
C ILE A 218 5.02 12.94 9.71
N PRO A 219 3.86 12.26 9.55
CA PRO A 219 2.72 12.49 10.43
C PRO A 219 3.03 12.22 11.90
N LEU A 220 3.78 11.16 12.21
CA LEU A 220 4.17 10.84 13.57
C LEU A 220 5.01 11.97 14.18
N TYR A 221 6.03 12.43 13.46
CA TYR A 221 6.86 13.56 13.88
C TYR A 221 6.03 14.84 14.08
N MET A 222 5.10 15.14 13.17
CA MET A 222 4.26 16.33 13.27
C MET A 222 3.34 16.27 14.49
N GLN A 223 2.76 15.11 14.79
CA GLN A 223 1.85 14.94 15.92
C GLN A 223 2.60 14.84 17.25
N ASP A 224 3.60 13.99 17.34
CA ASP A 224 4.30 13.71 18.61
C ASP A 224 5.33 14.78 18.98
N SER A 225 6.04 15.35 17.99
CA SER A 225 7.14 16.30 18.25
C SER A 225 6.72 17.75 18.13
N LEU A 226 5.86 18.08 17.17
CA LEU A 226 5.43 19.46 16.90
C LEU A 226 4.04 19.79 17.48
N GLY A 227 3.31 18.78 18.02
CA GLY A 227 2.02 18.99 18.66
C GLY A 227 0.87 19.33 17.70
N TYR A 228 1.02 19.03 16.39
CA TYR A 228 -0.08 19.22 15.43
C TYR A 228 -1.19 18.19 15.69
N SER A 229 -2.44 18.60 15.49
CA SER A 229 -3.55 17.66 15.47
C SER A 229 -3.50 16.75 14.24
N ALA A 230 -4.24 15.64 14.29
CA ALA A 230 -4.35 14.72 13.15
C ALA A 230 -4.94 15.42 11.91
N TYR A 231 -5.93 16.29 12.11
CA TYR A 231 -6.54 17.10 11.06
C TYR A 231 -5.53 18.08 10.44
N GLN A 232 -4.80 18.81 11.28
CA GLN A 232 -3.76 19.75 10.82
C GLN A 232 -2.70 19.03 10.01
N THR A 233 -2.25 17.86 10.47
CA THR A 233 -1.30 17.02 9.74
C THR A 233 -1.87 16.59 8.39
N GLY A 234 -3.14 16.19 8.34
CA GLY A 234 -3.83 15.82 7.10
C GLY A 234 -3.88 16.95 6.06
N LEU A 235 -4.02 18.22 6.51
CA LEU A 235 -3.99 19.38 5.61
C LEU A 235 -2.65 19.53 4.87
N PHE A 236 -1.52 19.17 5.48
CA PHE A 236 -0.21 19.17 4.82
C PHE A 236 -0.11 18.14 3.69
N PHE A 237 -0.86 17.04 3.76
CA PHE A 237 -0.87 16.01 2.71
C PHE A 237 -1.81 16.33 1.55
N LEU A 238 -2.70 17.30 1.68
CA LEU A 238 -3.65 17.65 0.63
C LEU A 238 -2.95 18.09 -0.68
N PRO A 239 -1.95 19.00 -0.66
CA PRO A 239 -1.24 19.38 -1.88
C PRO A 239 -0.39 18.25 -2.47
N VAL A 240 0.09 17.30 -1.65
CA VAL A 240 0.92 16.18 -2.12
C VAL A 240 0.19 15.37 -3.20
N GLY A 241 -1.05 14.96 -2.96
CA GLY A 241 -1.78 14.19 -3.96
C GLY A 241 -2.23 15.03 -5.14
N PHE A 242 -2.47 16.35 -4.97
CA PHE A 242 -2.70 17.22 -6.12
C PHE A 242 -1.46 17.28 -7.01
N LEU A 243 -0.28 17.50 -6.42
CA LEU A 243 1.00 17.48 -7.15
C LEU A 243 1.24 16.11 -7.81
N GLN A 244 0.97 15.02 -7.12
CA GLN A 244 1.09 13.66 -7.66
C GLN A 244 0.12 13.44 -8.83
N ALA A 245 -1.12 13.91 -8.74
CA ALA A 245 -2.12 13.81 -9.79
C ALA A 245 -1.72 14.58 -11.05
N VAL A 246 -0.99 15.70 -10.90
CA VAL A 246 -0.46 16.48 -12.02
C VAL A 246 0.86 15.91 -12.53
N ALA A 247 1.77 15.54 -11.64
CA ALA A 247 3.11 15.06 -11.99
C ALA A 247 3.06 13.70 -12.72
N SER A 248 2.17 12.78 -12.32
CA SER A 248 2.10 11.45 -12.92
C SER A 248 1.78 11.46 -14.42
N PRO A 249 0.75 12.18 -14.92
CA PRO A 249 0.50 12.30 -16.35
C PRO A 249 1.62 13.05 -17.08
N LEU A 250 2.21 14.07 -16.44
CA LEU A 250 3.32 14.83 -17.04
C LEU A 250 4.55 13.93 -17.22
N ALA A 251 4.93 13.16 -16.22
CA ALA A 251 6.03 12.20 -16.32
C ALA A 251 5.76 11.10 -17.37
N GLY A 252 4.52 10.57 -17.39
CA GLY A 252 4.10 9.60 -18.39
C GLY A 252 4.16 10.15 -19.82
N ASN A 253 3.79 11.41 -20.03
CA ASN A 253 3.86 12.06 -21.33
C ASN A 253 5.31 12.45 -21.70
N ALA A 254 6.09 12.94 -20.73
CA ALA A 254 7.49 13.28 -20.94
C ALA A 254 8.32 12.08 -21.40
N SER A 255 7.99 10.87 -20.94
CA SER A 255 8.67 9.63 -21.35
C SER A 255 8.49 9.28 -22.85
N ARG A 256 7.59 9.96 -23.57
CA ARG A 256 7.44 9.82 -25.05
C ARG A 256 8.46 10.64 -25.82
N TRP A 257 8.96 11.73 -25.23
CA TRP A 257 9.85 12.69 -25.86
C TRP A 257 11.27 12.62 -25.31
N VAL A 258 11.40 12.21 -24.07
CA VAL A 258 12.67 12.10 -23.34
C VAL A 258 12.91 10.65 -22.96
N ASN A 259 14.17 10.24 -22.93
CA ASN A 259 14.53 8.88 -22.53
C ASN A 259 13.97 8.60 -21.12
N PRO A 260 13.20 7.52 -20.90
CA PRO A 260 12.61 7.19 -19.60
C PRO A 260 13.64 7.12 -18.46
N LYS A 261 14.88 6.77 -18.76
CA LYS A 261 15.97 6.77 -17.75
C LYS A 261 16.21 8.16 -17.16
N VAL A 262 16.12 9.21 -17.97
CA VAL A 262 16.32 10.60 -17.48
C VAL A 262 15.19 11.00 -16.55
N VAL A 263 13.95 10.64 -16.88
CA VAL A 263 12.78 10.93 -16.05
C VAL A 263 12.91 10.22 -14.69
N ILE A 264 13.34 8.95 -14.69
CA ILE A 264 13.55 8.16 -13.46
C ILE A 264 14.67 8.80 -12.62
N VAL A 265 15.79 9.15 -13.23
CA VAL A 265 16.93 9.77 -12.51
C VAL A 265 16.52 11.10 -11.89
N LEU A 266 15.77 11.93 -12.60
CA LEU A 266 15.24 13.19 -12.07
C LEU A 266 14.32 12.95 -10.86
N GLY A 267 13.40 12.01 -10.95
CA GLY A 267 12.52 11.65 -9.82
C GLY A 267 13.28 11.14 -8.60
N LEU A 268 14.29 10.29 -8.81
CA LEU A 268 15.14 9.81 -7.73
C LEU A 268 15.98 10.94 -7.11
N PHE A 269 16.45 11.89 -7.90
CA PHE A 269 17.17 13.06 -7.40
C PHE A 269 16.28 13.93 -6.51
N LEU A 270 15.04 14.21 -6.94
CA LEU A 270 14.06 14.95 -6.14
C LEU A 270 13.73 14.21 -4.84
N LEU A 271 13.55 12.90 -4.89
CA LEU A 271 13.34 12.06 -3.71
C LEU A 271 14.52 12.14 -2.73
N CYS A 272 15.76 12.06 -3.23
CA CYS A 272 16.95 12.22 -2.40
C CYS A 272 17.02 13.61 -1.76
N ALA A 273 16.68 14.66 -2.51
CA ALA A 273 16.63 16.03 -1.99
C ALA A 273 15.58 16.17 -0.87
N SER A 274 14.38 15.62 -1.06
CA SER A 274 13.34 15.56 -0.04
C SER A 274 13.83 14.85 1.23
N PHE A 275 14.46 13.70 1.11
CA PHE A 275 14.97 12.95 2.27
C PHE A 275 16.12 13.67 2.97
N TYR A 276 16.99 14.32 2.22
CA TYR A 276 18.05 15.16 2.81
C TYR A 276 17.45 16.30 3.65
N MET A 277 16.38 16.94 3.16
CA MET A 277 15.65 17.94 3.94
C MET A 277 15.03 17.34 5.20
N ASN A 278 14.43 16.14 5.11
CA ASN A 278 13.85 15.46 6.26
C ASN A 278 14.88 15.12 7.35
N CYS A 279 16.14 14.86 6.98
CA CYS A 279 17.22 14.66 7.97
C CYS A 279 17.53 15.89 8.82
N SER A 280 17.13 17.08 8.37
CA SER A 280 17.36 18.35 9.08
C SER A 280 16.18 18.75 9.97
N PHE A 281 15.17 17.91 10.12
CA PHE A 281 14.02 18.19 10.98
C PHE A 281 14.43 18.28 12.45
N SER A 282 13.91 19.32 13.13
CA SER A 282 14.12 19.59 14.55
C SER A 282 12.85 20.17 15.17
N PHE A 283 12.76 20.23 16.48
CA PHE A 283 11.62 20.83 17.19
C PHE A 283 11.31 22.29 16.80
N LEU A 284 12.24 22.97 16.11
CA LEU A 284 12.10 24.34 15.61
C LEU A 284 11.87 24.40 14.10
N THR A 285 11.59 23.28 13.45
CA THR A 285 11.42 23.24 11.99
C THR A 285 10.18 24.03 11.58
N ASP A 286 10.36 24.99 10.67
CA ASP A 286 9.27 25.82 10.15
C ASP A 286 8.32 25.01 9.25
N LYS A 287 7.05 25.42 9.25
CA LYS A 287 5.99 24.82 8.42
C LYS A 287 6.35 24.78 6.95
N TRP A 288 6.92 25.85 6.43
CA TRP A 288 7.33 25.95 5.03
C TRP A 288 8.39 24.92 4.65
N TYR A 289 9.32 24.65 5.56
CA TYR A 289 10.37 23.66 5.32
C TYR A 289 9.80 22.23 5.22
N ILE A 290 8.83 21.90 6.09
CA ILE A 290 8.12 20.62 6.03
C ILE A 290 7.31 20.50 4.73
N MET A 291 6.60 21.58 4.33
CA MET A 291 5.85 21.62 3.08
C MET A 291 6.75 21.37 1.87
N VAL A 292 7.86 22.07 1.77
CA VAL A 292 8.80 21.92 0.64
C VAL A 292 9.34 20.49 0.59
N SER A 293 9.71 19.91 1.72
CA SER A 293 10.22 18.53 1.76
C SER A 293 9.18 17.49 1.34
N LEU A 294 7.90 17.72 1.67
CA LEU A 294 6.78 16.86 1.29
C LEU A 294 6.41 16.98 -0.19
N TYR A 295 6.61 18.16 -0.80
CA TYR A 295 6.13 18.45 -2.15
C TYR A 295 7.19 18.17 -3.23
N LEU A 296 8.44 17.97 -2.85
CA LEU A 296 9.52 17.48 -3.72
C LEU A 296 9.37 16.00 -4.01
#